data_d72aa84758683e87ec2b9c4a7519a27d
#
_entry.id   d72aa84758683e87ec2b9c4a7519a27d
#
_cell.length_a   1.000
_cell.length_b   1.000
_cell.length_c   1.000
_cell.angle_alpha   90.00
_cell.angle_beta   90.00
_cell.angle_gamma   90.00
#
_symmetry.space_group_name_H-M   'P 1'
#
loop_
_entity.id
_entity.type
_entity.pdbx_description
1 polymer ?
#
loop_
_entity_poly.entity_id
_entity_poly.type
_entity_poly.pdbx_seq_one_letter_code
_entity_poly.pdbx_strand_id
1 'polypeptide(L)'
;YSLPTQREWEYLAGKGCRTIFPWGNNIDFSMNLKHMEWMDNDGDYTLEKENFFGLVIGDDPYCREIVYDNDVFSYKGGDGGRNICGGLGVLWGYLPVSPYFQDSEMVIGDNINGGYDFFRRVVRINDNMK
;
A
#
# COMPACT_ATOMS: atom_id res chain seq x y z
N TYR A 1 -13.38 13.55 -9.94
CA TYR A 1 -12.62 12.74 -8.98
C TYR A 1 -13.15 11.32 -8.92
N SER A 2 -12.26 10.37 -8.84
CA SER A 2 -12.58 8.95 -8.68
C SER A 2 -11.54 8.26 -7.81
N LEU A 3 -11.81 7.02 -7.41
CA LEU A 3 -10.79 6.19 -6.79
C LEU A 3 -9.81 5.70 -7.87
N PRO A 4 -8.55 5.44 -7.51
CA PRO A 4 -7.62 4.82 -8.45
C PRO A 4 -8.06 3.39 -8.77
N THR A 5 -7.72 2.93 -9.96
CA THR A 5 -7.76 1.50 -10.25
C THR A 5 -6.60 0.81 -9.54
N GLN A 6 -6.67 -0.51 -9.47
CA GLN A 6 -5.60 -1.32 -8.91
C GLN A 6 -4.24 -1.06 -9.61
N ARG A 7 -4.26 -1.02 -10.94
CA ARG A 7 -3.05 -0.76 -11.74
C ARG A 7 -2.49 0.66 -11.52
N GLU A 8 -3.36 1.65 -11.44
CA GLU A 8 -2.94 3.02 -11.16
C GLU A 8 -2.28 3.12 -9.79
N TRP A 9 -2.88 2.49 -8.78
CA TRP A 9 -2.31 2.48 -7.44
C TRP A 9 -0.94 1.77 -7.42
N GLU A 10 -0.84 0.62 -8.05
CA GLU A 10 0.42 -0.14 -8.17
C GLU A 10 1.52 0.68 -8.86
N TYR A 11 1.15 1.39 -9.92
CA TYR A 11 2.09 2.27 -10.63
C TYR A 11 2.58 3.41 -9.74
N LEU A 12 1.67 4.05 -9.01
CA LEU A 12 2.01 5.18 -8.13
C LEU A 12 2.87 4.72 -6.94
N ALA A 13 2.51 3.61 -6.31
CA ALA A 13 3.24 3.08 -5.17
C ALA A 13 4.61 2.50 -5.57
N GLY A 14 4.66 1.83 -6.71
CA GLY A 14 5.88 1.22 -7.23
C GLY A 14 6.78 2.18 -8.00
N LYS A 15 6.43 3.45 -8.11
CA LYS A 15 7.18 4.46 -8.87
C LYS A 15 7.35 4.10 -10.35
N GLY A 16 6.40 3.36 -10.91
CA GLY A 16 6.51 2.83 -12.26
C GLY A 16 7.46 1.65 -12.41
N CYS A 17 8.15 1.24 -11.37
CA CYS A 17 9.00 0.05 -11.36
C CYS A 17 8.14 -1.22 -11.19
N ARG A 18 8.60 -2.33 -11.78
CA ARG A 18 7.90 -3.62 -11.68
C ARG A 18 8.63 -4.57 -10.72
N THR A 19 9.09 -4.02 -9.61
CA THR A 19 9.76 -4.79 -8.57
C THR A 19 8.76 -5.27 -7.53
N ILE A 20 9.11 -6.34 -6.82
CA ILE A 20 8.24 -6.93 -5.78
C ILE A 20 7.92 -5.91 -4.69
N PHE A 21 8.91 -5.10 -4.32
CA PHE A 21 8.76 -4.04 -3.34
C PHE A 21 9.10 -2.68 -3.96
N PRO A 22 8.72 -1.57 -3.33
CA PRO A 22 9.06 -0.24 -3.84
C PRO A 22 10.58 0.03 -3.97
N TRP A 23 11.40 -0.69 -3.22
CA TRP A 23 12.86 -0.55 -3.23
C TRP A 23 13.58 -1.58 -4.09
N GLY A 24 12.93 -2.63 -4.57
CA GLY A 24 13.53 -3.69 -5.36
C GLY A 24 12.92 -5.06 -5.11
N ASN A 25 13.67 -6.12 -5.36
CA ASN A 25 13.18 -7.50 -5.31
C ASN A 25 13.61 -8.28 -4.07
N ASN A 26 14.35 -7.65 -3.17
CA ASN A 26 14.89 -8.32 -1.98
C ASN A 26 14.23 -7.79 -0.71
N ILE A 27 14.09 -8.66 0.28
CA ILE A 27 13.77 -8.24 1.65
C ILE A 27 14.98 -7.49 2.21
N ASP A 28 14.73 -6.35 2.83
CA ASP A 28 15.75 -5.54 3.48
C ASP A 28 15.39 -5.36 4.96
N PHE A 29 16.02 -6.14 5.82
CA PHE A 29 15.76 -6.11 7.25
C PHE A 29 16.35 -4.86 7.95
N SER A 30 17.12 -4.03 7.25
CA SER A 30 17.61 -2.77 7.78
C SER A 30 16.58 -1.64 7.73
N MET A 31 15.47 -1.85 7.01
CA MET A 31 14.42 -0.87 6.89
C MET A 31 13.62 -0.74 8.19
N ASN A 32 13.32 0.49 8.57
CA ASN A 32 12.43 0.76 9.68
C ASN A 32 11.01 0.92 9.15
N LEU A 33 10.20 -0.11 9.32
CA LEU A 33 8.80 -0.13 8.88
C LEU A 33 7.89 0.09 10.08
N LYS A 34 6.80 0.81 9.87
CA LYS A 34 5.77 1.01 10.90
C LYS A 34 5.26 -0.32 11.41
N HIS A 35 5.03 -0.41 12.69
CA HIS A 35 4.55 -1.62 13.40
C HIS A 35 5.55 -2.77 13.43
N MET A 36 6.79 -2.53 13.00
CA MET A 36 7.89 -3.51 13.03
C MET A 36 9.09 -2.99 13.83
N GLU A 37 8.86 -2.09 14.77
CA GLU A 37 9.90 -1.45 15.59
C GLU A 37 10.64 -2.45 16.49
N TRP A 38 10.03 -3.58 16.78
CA TRP A 38 10.64 -4.67 17.53
C TRP A 38 11.85 -5.32 16.84
N MET A 39 12.13 -4.93 15.59
CA MET A 39 13.34 -5.35 14.87
C MET A 39 14.57 -4.50 15.19
N ASP A 40 14.49 -3.62 16.19
CA ASP A 40 15.59 -2.74 16.64
C ASP A 40 16.13 -1.81 15.54
N ASN A 41 15.28 -1.40 14.61
CA ASN A 41 15.64 -0.41 13.60
C ASN A 41 15.24 0.99 14.10
N ASP A 42 16.22 1.81 14.37
CA ASP A 42 16.04 3.17 14.87
C ASP A 42 15.87 4.19 13.71
N GLY A 43 15.31 5.35 14.06
CA GLY A 43 15.18 6.49 13.16
C GLY A 43 13.81 6.60 12.52
N ASP A 44 13.76 7.39 11.45
CA ASP A 44 12.52 7.63 10.72
C ASP A 44 12.06 6.39 9.98
N TYR A 45 10.76 6.26 9.80
CA TYR A 45 10.20 5.17 9.00
C TYR A 45 10.64 5.30 7.55
N THR A 46 11.20 4.23 7.01
CA THR A 46 11.88 4.25 5.71
C THR A 46 10.94 4.59 4.56
N LEU A 47 9.69 4.11 4.61
CA LEU A 47 8.71 4.34 3.56
C LEU A 47 7.83 5.58 3.79
N GLU A 48 7.94 6.23 4.94
CA GLU A 48 7.22 7.47 5.24
C GLU A 48 7.95 8.67 4.61
N LYS A 49 8.16 8.59 3.30
CA LYS A 49 8.83 9.60 2.49
C LYS A 49 8.11 9.73 1.16
N GLU A 50 8.16 10.92 0.60
CA GLU A 50 7.69 11.12 -0.76
C GLU A 50 8.48 10.25 -1.74
N ASN A 51 7.76 9.56 -2.61
CA ASN A 51 8.38 8.81 -3.68
C ASN A 51 8.72 9.71 -4.88
N PHE A 52 9.13 9.12 -6.01
CA PHE A 52 9.48 9.85 -7.22
C PHE A 52 8.35 10.79 -7.70
N PHE A 53 7.11 10.44 -7.44
CA PHE A 53 5.95 11.24 -7.81
C PHE A 53 5.55 12.28 -6.75
N GLY A 54 6.33 12.42 -5.68
CA GLY A 54 5.99 13.32 -4.57
C GLY A 54 4.86 12.79 -3.68
N LEU A 55 4.67 11.49 -3.61
CA LEU A 55 3.60 10.84 -2.85
C LEU A 55 4.15 10.02 -1.70
N VAL A 56 3.53 10.14 -0.53
CA VAL A 56 3.64 9.14 0.53
C VAL A 56 2.52 8.13 0.30
N ILE A 57 2.87 6.92 -0.05
CA ILE A 57 1.91 5.89 -0.45
C ILE A 57 2.45 4.51 -0.11
N GLY A 58 1.61 3.65 0.48
CA GLY A 58 2.01 2.30 0.85
C GLY A 58 3.06 2.25 1.95
N ASP A 59 3.08 3.25 2.83
CA ASP A 59 4.10 3.41 3.87
C ASP A 59 3.77 2.68 5.17
N ASP A 60 2.51 2.31 5.37
CA ASP A 60 2.02 1.71 6.61
C ASP A 60 1.33 0.37 6.30
N PRO A 61 1.91 -0.76 6.72
CA PRO A 61 1.32 -2.08 6.44
C PRO A 61 -0.04 -2.33 7.11
N TYR A 62 -0.45 -1.50 8.06
CA TYR A 62 -1.79 -1.58 8.65
C TYR A 62 -2.83 -0.81 7.85
N CYS A 63 -2.43 0.26 7.18
CA CYS A 63 -3.36 1.11 6.44
C CYS A 63 -3.68 0.51 5.08
N ARG A 64 -4.97 0.36 4.79
CA ARG A 64 -5.45 -0.15 3.52
C ARG A 64 -6.05 0.99 2.73
N GLU A 65 -5.66 1.11 1.47
CA GLU A 65 -6.25 2.09 0.56
C GLU A 65 -7.25 1.41 -0.36
N ILE A 66 -8.44 1.99 -0.44
CA ILE A 66 -9.52 1.46 -1.26
C ILE A 66 -9.28 1.82 -2.72
N VAL A 67 -9.31 0.85 -3.59
CA VAL A 67 -9.25 1.01 -5.04
C VAL A 67 -10.51 0.43 -5.69
N TYR A 68 -10.82 0.88 -6.89
CA TYR A 68 -12.01 0.45 -7.61
C TYR A 68 -11.63 0.08 -9.04
N ASP A 69 -11.93 -1.13 -9.43
CA ASP A 69 -11.60 -1.66 -10.75
C ASP A 69 -12.62 -2.71 -11.18
N ASN A 70 -13.14 -2.59 -12.39
CA ASN A 70 -14.10 -3.54 -12.95
C ASN A 70 -15.29 -3.85 -12.03
N ASP A 71 -15.91 -2.81 -11.47
CA ASP A 71 -17.05 -2.90 -10.56
C ASP A 71 -16.73 -3.61 -9.22
N VAL A 72 -15.45 -3.74 -8.87
CA VAL A 72 -14.98 -4.36 -7.63
C VAL A 72 -14.17 -3.37 -6.83
N PHE A 73 -14.50 -3.25 -5.55
CA PHE A 73 -13.65 -2.56 -4.57
C PHE A 73 -12.69 -3.56 -3.94
N SER A 74 -11.44 -3.13 -3.78
CA SER A 74 -10.43 -3.93 -3.10
C SER A 74 -9.48 -3.02 -2.32
N TYR A 75 -8.55 -3.63 -1.59
CA TYR A 75 -7.62 -2.90 -0.74
C TYR A 75 -6.19 -3.09 -1.20
N LYS A 76 -5.41 -2.02 -1.11
CA LYS A 76 -3.98 -2.00 -1.41
C LYS A 76 -3.21 -1.36 -0.25
N GLY A 77 -1.94 -1.65 -0.16
CA GLY A 77 -1.01 -0.96 0.73
C GLY A 77 -0.90 -1.50 2.14
N GLY A 78 -1.81 -2.36 2.57
CA GLY A 78 -1.81 -2.94 3.90
C GLY A 78 -2.89 -3.99 4.08
N ASP A 79 -2.90 -4.65 5.22
CA ASP A 79 -3.84 -5.73 5.53
C ASP A 79 -4.58 -5.55 6.87
N GLY A 80 -4.51 -4.36 7.45
CA GLY A 80 -5.06 -4.09 8.79
C GLY A 80 -4.26 -4.76 9.90
N GLY A 81 -3.01 -5.14 9.65
CA GLY A 81 -2.12 -5.75 10.63
C GLY A 81 -2.27 -7.27 10.77
N ARG A 82 -3.05 -7.91 9.93
CA ARG A 82 -3.29 -9.37 10.03
C ARG A 82 -2.01 -10.19 9.96
N ASN A 83 -1.12 -9.87 9.03
CA ASN A 83 0.13 -10.62 8.87
C ASN A 83 1.12 -10.32 9.98
N ILE A 84 1.27 -9.07 10.38
CA ILE A 84 2.20 -8.67 11.45
C ILE A 84 1.71 -9.17 12.80
N CYS A 85 0.45 -8.96 13.14
CA CYS A 85 -0.13 -9.35 14.42
C CYS A 85 -0.56 -10.81 14.46
N GLY A 86 -0.63 -11.48 13.34
CA GLY A 86 -1.07 -12.87 13.24
C GLY A 86 -0.05 -13.92 13.65
N GLY A 87 1.17 -13.53 14.04
CA GLY A 87 2.20 -14.46 14.50
C GLY A 87 2.84 -15.32 13.42
N LEU A 88 2.69 -14.95 12.16
CA LEU A 88 3.24 -15.70 11.02
C LEU A 88 4.72 -15.43 10.73
N GLY A 89 5.32 -14.52 11.48
CA GLY A 89 6.73 -14.17 11.34
C GLY A 89 7.00 -12.91 10.53
N VAL A 90 8.25 -12.44 10.59
CA VAL A 90 8.71 -11.17 10.03
C VAL A 90 8.49 -11.09 8.52
N LEU A 91 8.78 -12.19 7.82
CA LEU A 91 8.66 -12.23 6.36
C LEU A 91 7.26 -11.83 5.89
N TRP A 92 6.25 -12.31 6.57
CA TRP A 92 4.86 -12.03 6.24
C TRP A 92 4.47 -10.57 6.48
N GLY A 93 5.16 -9.89 7.41
CA GLY A 93 4.98 -8.47 7.64
C GLY A 93 5.41 -7.58 6.46
N TYR A 94 6.31 -8.08 5.62
CA TYR A 94 6.75 -7.36 4.43
C TYR A 94 5.77 -7.45 3.25
N LEU A 95 4.91 -8.48 3.22
CA LEU A 95 4.01 -8.67 2.07
C LEU A 95 3.10 -7.46 1.80
N PRO A 96 2.47 -6.85 2.81
CA PRO A 96 1.55 -5.74 2.56
C PRO A 96 2.20 -4.50 1.96
N VAL A 97 3.51 -4.33 2.09
CA VAL A 97 4.21 -3.19 1.50
C VAL A 97 4.58 -3.39 0.04
N SER A 98 4.35 -4.58 -0.50
CA SER A 98 4.49 -4.81 -1.94
C SER A 98 3.39 -4.04 -2.70
N PRO A 99 3.73 -3.32 -3.79
CA PRO A 99 2.70 -2.68 -4.62
C PRO A 99 1.68 -3.67 -5.20
N TYR A 100 2.07 -4.92 -5.36
CA TYR A 100 1.21 -5.97 -5.92
C TYR A 100 0.37 -6.69 -4.88
N PHE A 101 0.63 -6.48 -3.60
CA PHE A 101 -0.19 -7.09 -2.55
C PHE A 101 -1.61 -6.54 -2.63
N GLN A 102 -2.58 -7.43 -2.56
CA GLN A 102 -3.99 -7.10 -2.50
C GLN A 102 -4.61 -7.83 -1.34
N ASP A 103 -5.28 -7.08 -0.47
CA ASP A 103 -6.12 -7.67 0.55
C ASP A 103 -7.43 -8.14 -0.08
N SER A 104 -8.27 -8.82 0.69
CA SER A 104 -9.54 -9.35 0.22
C SER A 104 -10.42 -8.29 -0.43
N GLU A 105 -11.28 -8.71 -1.34
CA GLU A 105 -12.29 -7.85 -1.93
C GLU A 105 -13.22 -7.30 -0.86
N MET A 106 -13.61 -6.03 -1.02
CA MET A 106 -14.63 -5.43 -0.17
C MET A 106 -16.00 -5.91 -0.62
N VAL A 107 -16.75 -6.52 0.27
CA VAL A 107 -18.13 -6.92 0.01
C VAL A 107 -19.06 -5.73 0.23
N ILE A 108 -20.03 -5.53 -0.66
CA ILE A 108 -21.04 -4.47 -0.51
C ILE A 108 -21.77 -4.67 0.82
N GLY A 109 -21.77 -3.61 1.64
CA GLY A 109 -22.34 -3.67 2.99
C GLY A 109 -21.31 -3.84 4.10
N ASP A 110 -20.05 -4.10 3.78
CA ASP A 110 -18.97 -4.11 4.76
C ASP A 110 -18.74 -2.71 5.34
N ASN A 111 -18.39 -2.68 6.61
CA ASN A 111 -18.06 -1.43 7.27
C ASN A 111 -16.63 -1.01 6.95
N ILE A 112 -16.46 0.27 6.66
CA ILE A 112 -15.13 0.88 6.54
C ILE A 112 -14.63 1.20 7.94
N ASN A 113 -13.43 0.74 8.25
CA ASN A 113 -12.78 1.04 9.51
C ASN A 113 -11.94 2.31 9.39
N GLY A 114 -12.38 3.40 9.99
CA GLY A 114 -11.71 4.70 9.92
C GLY A 114 -10.30 4.74 10.50
N GLY A 115 -9.86 3.70 11.22
CA GLY A 115 -8.49 3.59 11.73
C GLY A 115 -7.53 2.93 10.75
N TYR A 116 -8.03 2.16 9.78
CA TYR A 116 -7.21 1.36 8.87
C TYR A 116 -7.54 1.56 7.39
N ASP A 117 -8.74 1.97 7.08
CA ASP A 117 -9.23 2.07 5.72
C ASP A 117 -9.20 3.51 5.25
N PHE A 118 -8.47 3.76 4.18
CA PHE A 118 -8.26 5.08 3.60
C PHE A 118 -8.60 5.06 2.11
N PHE A 119 -8.70 6.23 1.53
CA PHE A 119 -8.81 6.35 0.09
C PHE A 119 -8.09 7.61 -0.38
N ARG A 120 -7.61 7.57 -1.60
CA ARG A 120 -7.13 8.76 -2.32
C ARG A 120 -7.96 8.99 -3.56
N ARG A 121 -8.12 10.25 -3.91
CA ARG A 121 -8.85 10.63 -5.11
C ARG A 121 -7.88 10.90 -6.23
N VAL A 122 -8.26 10.47 -7.43
CA VAL A 122 -7.51 10.74 -8.65
C VAL A 122 -8.35 11.53 -9.63
N VAL A 123 -7.67 12.30 -10.46
CA VAL A 123 -8.25 12.97 -11.61
C VAL A 123 -7.49 12.47 -12.83
N ARG A 124 -8.22 11.95 -13.80
CA ARG A 124 -7.63 11.55 -15.07
C ARG A 124 -7.76 12.70 -16.04
N ILE A 125 -6.60 13.13 -16.56
CA ILE A 125 -6.57 14.17 -17.57
C ILE A 125 -6.76 13.51 -18.93
N ASN A 126 -7.75 13.98 -19.66
CA ASN A 126 -8.02 13.44 -20.99
C ASN A 126 -7.06 14.06 -22.01
N ASP A 127 -6.25 13.23 -22.65
CA ASP A 127 -5.23 13.67 -23.62
C ASP A 127 -5.83 14.23 -24.92
N ASN A 128 -7.14 14.15 -25.09
CA ASN A 128 -7.83 14.66 -26.28
C ASN A 128 -7.88 16.20 -26.37
N MET A 129 -7.25 16.90 -25.45
CA MET A 129 -7.18 18.36 -25.44
C MET A 129 -5.88 18.93 -26.02
N LYS A 130 -5.12 18.09 -26.66
CA LYS A 130 -3.92 18.53 -27.36
C LYS A 130 -4.26 19.05 -28.77
#